data_ac21cb4f46bbbb435ce7d3938858f14e
#
_entry.id   ac21cb4f46bbbb435ce7d3938858f14e
#
_cell.length_a   1.000
_cell.length_b   1.000
_cell.length_c   1.000
_cell.angle_alpha   90.00
_cell.angle_beta   90.00
_cell.angle_gamma   90.00
#
_symmetry.space_group_name_H-M   'P 1'
#
loop_
_entity.id
_entity.type
_entity.pdbx_description
1 polymer ?
#
loop_
_entity_poly.entity_id
_entity_poly.type
_entity_poly.pdbx_seq_one_letter_code
_entity_poly.pdbx_strand_id
1 'polypeptide(L)'
;MPLPQNPPTNTDSPFSSMHGHHAAIRYPDFEAARSFWVDTMDWRVLQTWPYGALTLAYVMPPNQDDFHLEILAGPGAAPQPVYDDVDASLAVNGFNHVCLSVDSVDDTLTELRRRGVDVVNPPFELDDISARLAFFRDPWGNMFELSERLPDGSHAH
;
A
#
# COMPACT_ATOMS: atom_id res chain seq x y z
N MET A 1 -2.73 -14.28 21.09
CA MET A 1 -4.19 -14.05 21.14
C MET A 1 -4.86 -14.78 19.99
N PRO A 2 -6.06 -15.39 20.15
CA PRO A 2 -6.75 -15.92 18.98
C PRO A 2 -7.04 -14.78 18.00
N LEU A 3 -6.94 -15.08 16.70
CA LEU A 3 -7.22 -14.09 15.67
C LEU A 3 -8.64 -13.56 15.79
N PRO A 4 -8.86 -12.26 15.55
CA PRO A 4 -10.20 -11.71 15.60
C PRO A 4 -11.09 -12.39 14.55
N GLN A 5 -12.26 -12.80 14.97
CA GLN A 5 -13.29 -13.30 14.05
C GLN A 5 -14.01 -12.11 13.43
N ASN A 6 -14.34 -12.23 12.15
CA ASN A 6 -15.17 -11.21 11.51
C ASN A 6 -16.50 -11.08 12.25
N PRO A 7 -16.95 -9.85 12.54
CA PRO A 7 -18.29 -9.65 13.07
C PRO A 7 -19.35 -10.13 12.06
N PRO A 8 -20.58 -10.42 12.51
CA PRO A 8 -21.67 -10.78 11.61
C PRO A 8 -21.89 -9.73 10.52
N THR A 9 -22.17 -10.17 9.31
CA THR A 9 -22.55 -9.29 8.21
C THR A 9 -23.88 -8.58 8.49
N ASN A 10 -24.00 -7.33 8.04
CA ASN A 10 -25.26 -6.58 8.11
C ASN A 10 -25.90 -6.49 6.72
N THR A 11 -26.64 -7.53 6.35
CA THR A 11 -27.31 -7.63 5.05
C THR A 11 -28.51 -6.71 4.91
N ASP A 12 -29.05 -6.19 6.04
CA ASP A 12 -30.20 -5.28 6.05
C ASP A 12 -29.78 -3.82 5.85
N SER A 13 -28.48 -3.53 5.83
CA SER A 13 -27.96 -2.20 5.58
C SER A 13 -28.26 -1.75 4.13
N PRO A 14 -28.70 -0.50 3.90
CA PRO A 14 -28.81 0.06 2.56
C PRO A 14 -27.44 0.15 1.85
N PHE A 15 -26.33 -0.02 2.58
CA PHE A 15 -24.96 -0.04 2.06
C PHE A 15 -24.39 -1.45 1.91
N SER A 16 -25.20 -2.50 2.05
CA SER A 16 -24.75 -3.90 1.99
C SER A 16 -24.06 -4.31 0.68
N SER A 17 -24.25 -3.55 -0.40
CA SER A 17 -23.57 -3.74 -1.69
C SER A 17 -22.23 -3.01 -1.82
N MET A 18 -21.79 -2.25 -0.79
CA MET A 18 -20.50 -1.55 -0.85
C MET A 18 -19.36 -2.54 -0.67
N HIS A 19 -18.41 -2.50 -1.60
CA HIS A 19 -17.18 -3.28 -1.57
C HIS A 19 -15.98 -2.39 -1.87
N GLY A 20 -14.82 -2.72 -1.28
CA GLY A 20 -13.55 -2.10 -1.66
C GLY A 20 -13.23 -2.43 -3.13
N HIS A 21 -12.74 -1.43 -3.88
CA HIS A 21 -12.39 -1.59 -5.29
C HIS A 21 -10.94 -1.13 -5.54
N HIS A 22 -10.62 0.13 -5.26
CA HIS A 22 -9.28 0.67 -5.44
C HIS A 22 -8.98 1.77 -4.42
N ALA A 23 -7.68 2.06 -4.26
CA ALA A 23 -7.17 3.28 -3.67
C ALA A 23 -6.53 4.13 -4.77
N ALA A 24 -6.73 5.45 -4.75
CA ALA A 24 -6.18 6.34 -5.77
C ALA A 24 -5.04 7.19 -5.22
N ILE A 25 -3.98 7.36 -6.02
CA ILE A 25 -2.82 8.17 -5.68
C ILE A 25 -2.55 9.16 -6.80
N ARG A 26 -2.32 10.43 -6.41
CA ARG A 26 -2.00 11.53 -7.32
C ARG A 26 -0.49 11.62 -7.55
N TYR A 27 -0.07 11.57 -8.83
CA TYR A 27 1.32 11.65 -9.26
C TYR A 27 1.57 12.84 -10.20
N PRO A 28 2.75 13.45 -10.18
CA PRO A 28 3.06 14.56 -11.09
C PRO A 28 3.33 14.10 -12.53
N ASP A 29 3.80 12.86 -12.72
CA ASP A 29 4.19 12.31 -14.01
C ASP A 29 3.73 10.85 -14.16
N PHE A 30 3.09 10.54 -15.31
CA PHE A 30 2.53 9.22 -15.55
C PHE A 30 3.59 8.16 -15.81
N GLU A 31 4.57 8.44 -16.67
CA GLU A 31 5.58 7.45 -17.03
C GLU A 31 6.46 7.08 -15.84
N ALA A 32 6.81 8.06 -15.01
CA ALA A 32 7.56 7.81 -13.79
C ALA A 32 6.75 6.97 -12.78
N ALA A 33 5.46 7.27 -12.58
CA ALA A 33 4.59 6.49 -11.70
C ALA A 33 4.39 5.06 -12.22
N ARG A 34 4.14 4.93 -13.54
CA ARG A 34 4.04 3.62 -14.19
C ARG A 34 5.32 2.82 -14.03
N SER A 35 6.48 3.42 -14.29
CA SER A 35 7.78 2.74 -14.17
C SER A 35 8.04 2.25 -12.74
N PHE A 36 7.69 3.05 -11.71
CA PHE A 36 7.79 2.60 -10.33
C PHE A 36 6.93 1.35 -10.10
N TRP A 37 5.66 1.38 -10.44
CA TRP A 37 4.76 0.26 -10.15
C TRP A 37 5.02 -0.97 -11.03
N VAL A 38 5.31 -0.77 -12.33
CA VAL A 38 5.46 -1.88 -13.28
C VAL A 38 6.90 -2.41 -13.31
N ASP A 39 7.89 -1.50 -13.48
CA ASP A 39 9.27 -1.94 -13.72
C ASP A 39 10.02 -2.19 -12.40
N THR A 40 9.66 -1.46 -11.31
CA THR A 40 10.31 -1.63 -10.00
C THR A 40 9.53 -2.60 -9.10
N MET A 41 8.20 -2.55 -9.09
CA MET A 41 7.36 -3.34 -8.19
C MET A 41 6.74 -4.59 -8.86
N ASP A 42 7.00 -4.83 -10.13
CA ASP A 42 6.44 -5.93 -10.95
C ASP A 42 4.90 -5.94 -11.02
N TRP A 43 4.25 -4.79 -10.80
CA TRP A 43 2.80 -4.69 -10.88
C TRP A 43 2.33 -4.68 -12.33
N ARG A 44 1.08 -5.07 -12.56
CA ARG A 44 0.47 -5.21 -13.89
C ARG A 44 -0.47 -4.04 -14.16
N VAL A 45 -0.42 -3.47 -15.37
CA VAL A 45 -1.41 -2.48 -15.81
C VAL A 45 -2.67 -3.21 -16.27
N LEU A 46 -3.80 -2.90 -15.65
CA LEU A 46 -5.10 -3.39 -16.09
C LEU A 46 -5.67 -2.53 -17.22
N GLN A 47 -5.67 -1.22 -17.06
CA GLN A 47 -6.25 -0.28 -18.01
C GLN A 47 -5.61 1.10 -17.85
N THR A 48 -5.56 1.86 -18.96
CA THR A 48 -5.13 3.26 -18.99
C THR A 48 -6.14 4.08 -19.78
N TRP A 49 -6.45 5.30 -19.31
CA TRP A 49 -7.38 6.21 -20.01
C TRP A 49 -7.04 7.68 -19.71
N PRO A 50 -7.42 8.61 -20.62
CA PRO A 50 -7.25 10.04 -20.39
C PRO A 50 -8.39 10.59 -19.51
N TYR A 51 -8.06 11.60 -18.70
CA TYR A 51 -9.02 12.41 -17.96
C TYR A 51 -8.57 13.89 -17.93
N GLY A 52 -9.09 14.71 -18.84
CA GLY A 52 -8.61 16.07 -19.02
C GLY A 52 -7.12 16.13 -19.36
N ALA A 53 -6.35 16.82 -18.53
CA ALA A 53 -4.89 16.90 -18.67
C ALA A 53 -4.14 15.73 -17.98
N LEU A 54 -4.87 14.79 -17.37
CA LEU A 54 -4.30 13.65 -16.65
C LEU A 54 -4.36 12.39 -17.52
N THR A 55 -3.43 11.48 -17.23
CA THR A 55 -3.49 10.08 -17.62
C THR A 55 -3.77 9.24 -16.37
N LEU A 56 -4.77 8.40 -16.45
CA LEU A 56 -5.19 7.52 -15.37
C LEU A 56 -4.87 6.07 -15.74
N ALA A 57 -4.54 5.26 -14.73
CA ALA A 57 -4.40 3.82 -14.92
C ALA A 57 -4.78 3.06 -13.65
N TYR A 58 -5.35 1.87 -13.83
CA TYR A 58 -5.38 0.86 -12.79
C TYR A 58 -4.15 -0.04 -12.90
N VAL A 59 -3.45 -0.19 -11.77
CA VAL A 59 -2.35 -1.15 -11.62
C VAL A 59 -2.68 -2.13 -10.51
N MET A 60 -2.26 -3.38 -10.67
CA MET A 60 -2.58 -4.49 -9.78
C MET A 60 -1.31 -5.17 -9.29
N PRO A 61 -1.30 -5.72 -8.05
CA PRO A 61 -0.20 -6.56 -7.60
C PRO A 61 0.10 -7.71 -8.57
N PRO A 62 1.30 -8.30 -8.52
CA PRO A 62 1.70 -9.36 -9.48
C PRO A 62 0.74 -10.55 -9.55
N ASN A 63 0.11 -10.91 -8.42
CA ASN A 63 -0.73 -12.10 -8.29
C ASN A 63 -2.06 -11.84 -7.56
N GLN A 64 -2.66 -10.65 -7.76
CA GLN A 64 -3.95 -10.30 -7.18
C GLN A 64 -4.79 -9.52 -8.20
N ASP A 65 -6.07 -9.90 -8.39
CA ASP A 65 -6.95 -9.32 -9.41
C ASP A 65 -8.11 -8.47 -8.83
N ASP A 66 -8.37 -8.55 -7.54
CA ASP A 66 -9.50 -7.89 -6.87
C ASP A 66 -9.12 -6.61 -6.12
N PHE A 67 -7.84 -6.22 -6.14
CA PHE A 67 -7.35 -4.96 -5.59
C PHE A 67 -6.55 -4.18 -6.63
N HIS A 68 -6.81 -2.87 -6.70
CA HIS A 68 -6.13 -1.96 -7.62
C HIS A 68 -5.61 -0.73 -6.90
N LEU A 69 -4.48 -0.18 -7.39
CA LEU A 69 -4.19 1.24 -7.21
C LEU A 69 -4.59 1.99 -8.49
N GLU A 70 -5.24 3.13 -8.32
CA GLU A 70 -5.50 4.05 -9.42
C GLU A 70 -4.41 5.13 -9.43
N ILE A 71 -3.65 5.15 -10.51
CA ILE A 71 -2.70 6.22 -10.80
C ILE A 71 -3.48 7.40 -11.39
N LEU A 72 -3.43 8.57 -10.74
CA LEU A 72 -3.97 9.83 -11.24
C LEU A 72 -2.80 10.75 -11.59
N ALA A 73 -2.26 10.68 -12.81
CA ALA A 73 -0.98 11.31 -13.11
C ALA A 73 -1.08 12.45 -14.13
N GLY A 74 -0.26 13.48 -13.94
CA GLY A 74 -0.16 14.61 -14.85
C GLY A 74 0.19 15.94 -14.14
N PRO A 75 0.20 17.05 -14.86
CA PRO A 75 0.64 18.34 -14.33
C PRO A 75 -0.24 18.85 -13.19
N GLY A 76 0.30 19.80 -12.41
CA GLY A 76 -0.41 20.48 -11.33
C GLY A 76 -0.47 19.76 -9.99
N ALA A 77 0.19 18.61 -9.82
CA ALA A 77 0.34 17.97 -8.51
C ALA A 77 1.31 18.77 -7.64
N ALA A 78 0.85 19.27 -6.50
CA ALA A 78 1.74 19.83 -5.49
C ALA A 78 2.43 18.71 -4.71
N PRO A 79 3.69 18.90 -4.27
CA PRO A 79 4.35 17.96 -3.38
C PRO A 79 3.57 17.81 -2.07
N GLN A 80 3.51 16.58 -1.55
CA GLN A 80 3.01 16.32 -0.21
C GLN A 80 4.17 16.30 0.81
N PRO A 81 3.88 16.44 2.12
CA PRO A 81 4.90 16.24 3.14
C PRO A 81 5.48 14.84 3.08
N VAL A 82 6.80 14.74 3.22
CA VAL A 82 7.51 13.47 3.39
C VAL A 82 7.94 13.39 4.85
N TYR A 83 7.60 12.29 5.51
CA TYR A 83 7.87 12.10 6.94
C TYR A 83 9.12 11.23 7.12
N ASP A 84 9.94 11.54 8.13
CA ASP A 84 11.18 10.82 8.42
C ASP A 84 10.91 9.37 8.86
N ASP A 85 9.81 9.19 9.60
CA ASP A 85 9.37 7.88 10.09
C ASP A 85 7.83 7.78 10.16
N VAL A 86 7.34 6.61 10.56
CA VAL A 86 5.90 6.33 10.67
C VAL A 86 5.27 7.19 11.76
N ASP A 87 5.93 7.37 12.92
CA ASP A 87 5.39 8.13 14.05
C ASP A 87 5.18 9.59 13.68
N ALA A 88 6.12 10.19 12.95
CA ALA A 88 5.99 11.56 12.43
C ALA A 88 4.76 11.72 11.52
N SER A 89 4.42 10.70 10.74
CA SER A 89 3.25 10.72 9.85
C SER A 89 1.91 10.73 10.61
N LEU A 90 1.87 10.20 11.83
CA LEU A 90 0.66 10.13 12.65
C LEU A 90 0.24 11.49 13.24
N ALA A 91 1.10 12.51 13.13
CA ALA A 91 0.77 13.87 13.56
C ALA A 91 -0.19 14.58 12.60
N VAL A 92 -0.42 14.06 11.40
CA VAL A 92 -1.27 14.67 10.37
C VAL A 92 -2.53 13.84 10.15
N ASN A 93 -3.67 14.49 10.22
CA ASN A 93 -4.96 13.87 9.96
C ASN A 93 -5.15 13.61 8.47
N GLY A 94 -5.72 12.47 8.11
CA GLY A 94 -6.09 12.11 6.75
C GLY A 94 -5.71 10.69 6.37
N PHE A 95 -5.64 10.42 5.06
CA PHE A 95 -5.17 9.14 4.57
C PHE A 95 -3.67 8.98 4.89
N ASN A 96 -3.29 7.82 5.45
CA ASN A 96 -1.92 7.59 5.89
C ASN A 96 -1.16 6.63 4.98
N HIS A 97 -1.66 5.40 4.78
CA HIS A 97 -0.98 4.38 3.97
C HIS A 97 -1.94 3.36 3.35
N VAL A 98 -1.43 2.60 2.40
CA VAL A 98 -2.02 1.34 1.92
C VAL A 98 -1.24 0.19 2.53
N CYS A 99 -1.92 -0.82 3.06
CA CYS A 99 -1.28 -2.04 3.55
C CYS A 99 -1.33 -3.15 2.49
N LEU A 100 -0.19 -3.82 2.30
CA LEU A 100 0.00 -4.95 1.39
C LEU A 100 0.41 -6.19 2.21
N SER A 101 -0.37 -7.26 2.11
CA SER A 101 -0.01 -8.53 2.76
C SER A 101 1.10 -9.23 1.98
N VAL A 102 2.07 -9.78 2.70
CA VAL A 102 3.20 -10.54 2.14
C VAL A 102 3.46 -11.80 2.96
N ASP A 103 4.05 -12.80 2.33
CA ASP A 103 4.43 -14.05 3.00
C ASP A 103 5.62 -13.88 3.96
N SER A 104 6.55 -12.96 3.63
CA SER A 104 7.71 -12.62 4.44
C SER A 104 8.04 -11.13 4.31
N VAL A 105 7.97 -10.41 5.41
CA VAL A 105 8.38 -9.00 5.47
C VAL A 105 9.88 -8.87 5.23
N ASP A 106 10.70 -9.74 5.84
CA ASP A 106 12.16 -9.64 5.71
C ASP A 106 12.65 -9.88 4.28
N ASP A 107 12.11 -10.91 3.60
CA ASP A 107 12.47 -11.20 2.20
C ASP A 107 12.00 -10.06 1.27
N THR A 108 10.79 -9.55 1.49
CA THR A 108 10.25 -8.42 0.73
C THR A 108 11.11 -7.16 0.92
N LEU A 109 11.50 -6.83 2.15
CA LEU A 109 12.38 -5.69 2.42
C LEU A 109 13.76 -5.85 1.77
N THR A 110 14.30 -7.07 1.76
CA THR A 110 15.58 -7.36 1.10
C THR A 110 15.49 -7.07 -0.39
N GLU A 111 14.42 -7.50 -1.05
CA GLU A 111 14.19 -7.23 -2.46
C GLU A 111 13.90 -5.75 -2.75
N LEU A 112 13.10 -5.06 -1.92
CA LEU A 112 12.86 -3.63 -2.05
C LEU A 112 14.15 -2.82 -2.00
N ARG A 113 15.03 -3.11 -1.02
CA ARG A 113 16.35 -2.47 -0.92
C ARG A 113 17.23 -2.74 -2.13
N ARG A 114 17.22 -3.98 -2.62
CA ARG A 114 17.97 -4.36 -3.84
C ARG A 114 17.51 -3.56 -5.07
N ARG A 115 16.22 -3.23 -5.14
CA ARG A 115 15.62 -2.42 -6.22
C ARG A 115 15.71 -0.92 -5.97
N GLY A 116 16.32 -0.48 -4.87
CA GLY A 116 16.49 0.93 -4.54
C GLY A 116 15.23 1.61 -4.01
N VAL A 117 14.25 0.84 -3.53
CA VAL A 117 13.04 1.38 -2.89
C VAL A 117 13.37 1.84 -1.47
N ASP A 118 12.84 2.99 -1.08
CA ASP A 118 13.08 3.60 0.22
C ASP A 118 12.28 2.89 1.32
N VAL A 119 12.99 2.24 2.25
CA VAL A 119 12.42 1.58 3.42
C VAL A 119 12.42 2.55 4.59
N VAL A 120 11.22 2.83 5.13
CA VAL A 120 11.02 3.89 6.15
C VAL A 120 11.55 3.48 7.52
N ASN A 121 11.34 2.22 7.92
CA ASN A 121 11.73 1.73 9.24
C ASN A 121 12.19 0.27 9.21
N PRO A 122 12.96 -0.17 10.22
CA PRO A 122 13.20 -1.61 10.42
C PRO A 122 11.87 -2.35 10.65
N PRO A 123 11.79 -3.65 10.32
CA PRO A 123 10.60 -4.45 10.62
C PRO A 123 10.38 -4.54 12.14
N PHE A 124 9.12 -4.58 12.55
CA PHE A 124 8.70 -4.72 13.94
C PHE A 124 7.49 -5.64 14.06
N GLU A 125 7.25 -6.17 15.24
CA GLU A 125 6.09 -7.02 15.51
C GLU A 125 5.06 -6.25 16.33
N LEU A 126 3.78 -6.48 16.01
CA LEU A 126 2.64 -5.95 16.73
C LEU A 126 1.77 -7.11 17.22
N ASP A 127 1.98 -7.47 18.49
CA ASP A 127 1.38 -8.64 19.13
C ASP A 127 -0.15 -8.59 19.16
N ASP A 128 -0.71 -7.39 19.31
CA ASP A 128 -2.17 -7.19 19.37
C ASP A 128 -2.91 -7.67 18.12
N ILE A 129 -2.24 -7.68 16.99
CA ILE A 129 -2.80 -8.16 15.71
C ILE A 129 -2.06 -9.37 15.15
N SER A 130 -1.07 -9.92 15.87
CA SER A 130 -0.23 -11.04 15.45
C SER A 130 0.38 -10.82 14.06
N ALA A 131 1.02 -9.68 13.87
CA ALA A 131 1.60 -9.30 12.60
C ALA A 131 3.04 -8.79 12.75
N ARG A 132 3.87 -9.11 11.74
CA ARG A 132 5.16 -8.47 11.49
C ARG A 132 4.97 -7.42 10.42
N LEU A 133 5.41 -6.20 10.70
CA LEU A 133 5.13 -5.02 9.89
C LEU A 133 6.41 -4.32 9.46
N ALA A 134 6.37 -3.65 8.34
CA ALA A 134 7.37 -2.70 7.90
C ALA A 134 6.73 -1.67 6.95
N PHE A 135 7.42 -0.55 6.70
CA PHE A 135 6.95 0.49 5.80
C PHE A 135 8.00 0.82 4.75
N PHE A 136 7.53 1.05 3.54
CA PHE A 136 8.32 1.64 2.46
C PHE A 136 7.58 2.84 1.86
N ARG A 137 8.24 3.64 1.06
CA ARG A 137 7.62 4.73 0.31
C ARG A 137 8.00 4.69 -1.14
N ASP A 138 7.07 5.21 -1.95
CA ASP A 138 7.37 5.50 -3.34
C ASP A 138 8.22 6.78 -3.47
N PRO A 139 8.72 7.12 -4.67
CA PRO A 139 9.56 8.30 -4.88
C PRO A 139 8.90 9.65 -4.54
N TRP A 140 7.59 9.67 -4.34
CA TRP A 140 6.84 10.89 -4.01
C TRP A 140 6.42 10.96 -2.55
N GLY A 141 6.86 10.00 -1.73
CA GLY A 141 6.62 9.99 -0.28
C GLY A 141 5.32 9.33 0.15
N ASN A 142 4.57 8.68 -0.76
CA ASN A 142 3.42 7.88 -0.35
C ASN A 142 3.90 6.64 0.40
N MET A 143 3.30 6.40 1.57
CA MET A 143 3.67 5.28 2.43
C MET A 143 2.84 4.05 2.15
N PHE A 144 3.51 2.90 2.20
CA PHE A 144 2.95 1.57 2.08
C PHE A 144 3.40 0.71 3.24
N GLU A 145 2.46 0.05 3.90
CA GLU A 145 2.74 -0.94 4.92
C GLU A 145 2.88 -2.32 4.28
N LEU A 146 3.84 -3.09 4.77
CA LEU A 146 3.92 -4.54 4.55
C LEU A 146 3.44 -5.25 5.80
N SER A 147 2.57 -6.23 5.65
CA SER A 147 2.04 -7.02 6.76
C SER A 147 2.21 -8.52 6.47
N GLU A 148 3.00 -9.17 7.32
CA GLU A 148 3.14 -10.61 7.40
C GLU A 148 2.35 -11.11 8.62
N ARG A 149 1.49 -12.10 8.40
CA ARG A 149 0.74 -12.72 9.48
C ARG A 149 1.62 -13.70 10.24
N LEU A 150 1.79 -13.46 11.54
CA LEU A 150 2.50 -14.39 12.42
C LEU A 150 1.60 -15.55 12.85
N PRO A 151 2.14 -16.78 13.00
CA PRO A 151 1.42 -17.91 13.57
C PRO A 151 0.94 -17.59 14.99
N ASP A 152 -0.24 -18.04 15.37
CA ASP A 152 -0.76 -17.89 16.72
C ASP A 152 0.24 -18.48 17.73
N GLY A 153 0.76 -17.65 18.64
CA GLY A 153 1.64 -18.07 19.74
C GLY A 153 3.13 -18.09 19.46
N SER A 154 3.62 -17.59 18.32
CA SER A 154 5.05 -17.46 18.06
C SER A 154 5.60 -16.12 18.57
N HIS A 155 5.70 -15.97 19.89
CA HIS A 155 6.59 -14.95 20.45
C HIS A 155 8.01 -15.54 20.46
N ALA A 156 8.86 -15.11 19.55
CA ALA A 156 10.29 -15.31 19.67
C ALA A 156 10.77 -14.45 20.84
N HIS A 157 11.17 -15.11 21.93
CA HIS A 157 11.85 -14.50 23.08
C HIS A 157 13.28 -14.08 22.72
#